data_f905429265c7b642cce335ae89a4e8a9
#
_entry.id   f905429265c7b642cce335ae89a4e8a9
#
_cell.length_a   1.000
_cell.length_b   1.000
_cell.length_c   1.000
_cell.angle_alpha   90.00
_cell.angle_beta   90.00
_cell.angle_gamma   90.00
#
_symmetry.space_group_name_H-M   'P 1'
#
loop_
_entity.id
_entity.type
_entity.pdbx_description
1 polymer ?
#
loop_
_entity_poly.entity_id
_entity_poly.type
_entity_poly.pdbx_seq_one_letter_code
_entity_poly.pdbx_strand_id
1 'polypeptide(L)'
;SPGKSTWAATGSRSSAKAAYRFFSNSEISKDELLDSISRATVEKIKCADAEWILAVQDTTAVGFGDRKAIQGMGYYCSTEQRGMLVHSCIAVTDQGIPLGIIYQETNTREKPKDDSQTKEQKRSRPIEEKENFRWLESMRETLLRMPADIPILTVCDREGDFYEFFSEAADLKANFLIRIVQNRMVDDGKKIFHELCSSPVAGSMVVRMSRNPREHIPSRNIKMDYHCKKVTIYRPQRR
;
A
#
# COMPACT_ATOMS: atom_id res chain seq x y z
N SER A 1 17.71 0.69 16.44
CA SER A 1 16.51 1.29 17.04
C SER A 1 15.99 2.39 16.13
N PRO A 2 14.72 2.39 15.76
CA PRO A 2 14.15 3.43 14.91
C PRO A 2 14.43 4.84 15.44
N GLY A 3 14.76 5.79 14.55
CA GLY A 3 15.01 7.18 14.89
C GLY A 3 16.42 7.50 15.42
N LYS A 4 17.30 6.53 15.53
CA LYS A 4 18.70 6.80 15.86
C LYS A 4 19.52 7.11 14.61
N SER A 5 20.54 7.98 14.74
CA SER A 5 21.55 8.16 13.69
C SER A 5 22.27 6.84 13.39
N THR A 6 22.83 6.70 12.19
CA THR A 6 23.61 5.50 11.81
C THR A 6 24.71 5.20 12.84
N TRP A 7 25.36 6.22 13.33
CA TRP A 7 26.36 6.12 14.39
C TRP A 7 25.78 5.48 15.67
N ALA A 8 24.67 6.01 16.17
CA ALA A 8 24.04 5.52 17.39
C ALA A 8 23.38 4.13 17.22
N ALA A 9 22.98 3.79 16.00
CA ALA A 9 22.39 2.49 15.69
C ALA A 9 23.41 1.37 15.56
N THR A 10 24.63 1.68 15.09
CA THR A 10 25.70 0.70 14.84
C THR A 10 26.56 0.40 16.09
N GLY A 11 26.48 1.23 17.13
CA GLY A 11 27.12 1.00 18.40
C GLY A 11 28.65 1.19 18.42
N SER A 12 29.32 1.30 17.27
CA SER A 12 30.78 1.54 17.21
C SER A 12 31.17 2.38 15.99
N ARG A 13 32.35 3.04 16.07
CA ARG A 13 32.90 3.82 14.95
C ARG A 13 33.22 2.96 13.74
N SER A 14 33.75 1.76 13.94
CA SER A 14 34.06 0.82 12.86
C SER A 14 32.80 0.34 12.14
N SER A 15 31.75 -0.03 12.85
CA SER A 15 30.47 -0.46 12.30
C SER A 15 29.75 0.70 11.57
N ALA A 16 29.82 1.93 12.10
CA ALA A 16 29.28 3.10 11.42
C ALA A 16 30.02 3.35 10.08
N LYS A 17 31.36 3.27 10.07
CA LYS A 17 32.16 3.43 8.85
C LYS A 17 31.86 2.31 7.83
N ALA A 18 31.67 1.08 8.29
CA ALA A 18 31.28 -0.05 7.43
C ALA A 18 29.89 0.19 6.81
N ALA A 19 28.91 0.66 7.58
CA ALA A 19 27.58 1.00 7.07
C ALA A 19 27.62 2.12 6.01
N TYR A 20 28.39 3.20 6.25
CA TYR A 20 28.55 4.26 5.25
C TYR A 20 29.21 3.75 3.96
N ARG A 21 30.25 2.91 4.07
CA ARG A 21 30.89 2.29 2.90
C ARG A 21 29.94 1.40 2.14
N PHE A 22 29.12 0.61 2.84
CA PHE A 22 28.09 -0.24 2.22
C PHE A 22 27.09 0.58 1.41
N PHE A 23 26.49 1.61 2.02
CA PHE A 23 25.50 2.44 1.33
C PHE A 23 26.09 3.37 0.25
N SER A 24 27.41 3.60 0.24
CA SER A 24 28.11 4.39 -0.79
C SER A 24 28.75 3.50 -1.85
N ASN A 25 28.57 2.19 -1.80
CA ASN A 25 29.15 1.27 -2.78
C ASN A 25 28.27 1.25 -4.04
N SER A 26 28.83 1.67 -5.18
CA SER A 26 28.16 1.68 -6.48
C SER A 26 27.83 0.27 -7.03
N GLU A 27 28.52 -0.75 -6.53
CA GLU A 27 28.26 -2.15 -6.91
C GLU A 27 27.02 -2.74 -6.25
N ILE A 28 26.43 -2.04 -5.27
CA ILE A 28 25.23 -2.49 -4.56
C ILE A 28 24.06 -1.63 -5.03
N SER A 29 23.19 -2.23 -5.84
CA SER A 29 21.97 -1.57 -6.28
C SER A 29 20.85 -1.66 -5.24
N LYS A 30 19.94 -0.69 -5.29
CA LYS A 30 18.70 -0.73 -4.48
C LYS A 30 17.90 -2.00 -4.78
N ASP A 31 17.82 -2.39 -6.05
CA ASP A 31 16.99 -3.51 -6.49
C ASP A 31 17.52 -4.84 -5.98
N GLU A 32 18.85 -5.05 -5.99
CA GLU A 32 19.46 -6.24 -5.40
C GLU A 32 19.21 -6.35 -3.90
N LEU A 33 19.24 -5.21 -3.18
CA LEU A 33 18.89 -5.19 -1.75
C LEU A 33 17.43 -5.56 -1.51
N LEU A 34 16.52 -4.98 -2.29
CA LEU A 34 15.09 -5.29 -2.19
C LEU A 34 14.79 -6.73 -2.56
N ASP A 35 15.42 -7.27 -3.59
CA ASP A 35 15.28 -8.67 -3.97
C ASP A 35 15.79 -9.62 -2.89
N SER A 36 16.90 -9.28 -2.25
CA SER A 36 17.41 -10.04 -1.11
C SER A 36 16.44 -10.05 0.08
N ILE A 37 15.87 -8.89 0.42
CA ILE A 37 14.87 -8.75 1.48
C ILE A 37 13.59 -9.52 1.13
N SER A 38 13.12 -9.40 -0.11
CA SER A 38 11.93 -10.09 -0.60
C SER A 38 12.11 -11.61 -0.54
N ARG A 39 13.24 -12.14 -1.01
CA ARG A 39 13.56 -13.59 -0.91
C ARG A 39 13.57 -14.07 0.53
N ALA A 40 14.20 -13.33 1.44
CA ALA A 40 14.18 -13.68 2.85
C ALA A 40 12.76 -13.64 3.46
N THR A 41 11.90 -12.77 2.97
CA THR A 41 10.48 -12.71 3.35
C THR A 41 9.71 -13.92 2.82
N VAL A 42 9.93 -14.31 1.56
CA VAL A 42 9.31 -15.49 0.95
C VAL A 42 9.69 -16.77 1.72
N GLU A 43 10.94 -16.91 2.13
CA GLU A 43 11.34 -18.08 2.95
C GLU A 43 10.61 -18.11 4.31
N LYS A 44 10.42 -16.97 4.95
CA LYS A 44 9.59 -16.90 6.17
C LYS A 44 8.13 -17.24 5.91
N ILE A 45 7.58 -16.82 4.78
CA ILE A 45 6.21 -17.15 4.37
C ILE A 45 6.03 -18.65 4.20
N LYS A 46 6.97 -19.34 3.56
CA LYS A 46 6.95 -20.80 3.38
C LYS A 46 6.99 -21.58 4.70
N CYS A 47 7.58 -20.98 5.74
CA CYS A 47 7.66 -21.56 7.07
C CYS A 47 6.52 -21.11 8.01
N ALA A 48 5.68 -20.19 7.57
CA ALA A 48 4.62 -19.66 8.41
C ALA A 48 3.44 -20.64 8.46
N ASP A 49 2.89 -20.84 9.66
CA ASP A 49 1.63 -21.55 9.87
C ASP A 49 0.46 -20.56 9.67
N ALA A 50 0.07 -20.35 8.40
CA ALA A 50 -0.95 -19.40 8.02
C ALA A 50 -1.77 -19.93 6.84
N GLU A 51 -3.10 -19.80 6.91
CA GLU A 51 -3.97 -20.16 5.78
C GLU A 51 -3.91 -19.12 4.66
N TRP A 52 -3.70 -17.85 5.02
CA TRP A 52 -3.59 -16.73 4.09
C TRP A 52 -2.41 -15.83 4.42
N ILE A 53 -1.77 -15.35 3.38
CA ILE A 53 -0.81 -14.25 3.50
C ILE A 53 -1.47 -12.96 3.01
N LEU A 54 -1.53 -11.99 3.89
CA LEU A 54 -1.99 -10.65 3.57
C LEU A 54 -0.82 -9.85 3.00
N ALA A 55 -0.94 -9.44 1.75
CA ALA A 55 -0.01 -8.53 1.08
C ALA A 55 -0.50 -7.10 1.29
N VAL A 56 -0.10 -6.50 2.40
CA VAL A 56 -0.60 -5.18 2.84
C VAL A 56 0.21 -4.08 2.18
N GLN A 57 -0.46 -3.24 1.39
CA GLN A 57 0.14 -2.13 0.66
C GLN A 57 -0.18 -0.80 1.32
N ASP A 58 0.82 0.08 1.37
CA ASP A 58 0.62 1.48 1.77
C ASP A 58 1.71 2.38 1.20
N THR A 59 1.41 3.69 1.09
CA THR A 59 2.34 4.70 0.63
C THR A 59 2.68 5.68 1.76
N THR A 60 3.95 5.72 2.13
CA THR A 60 4.47 6.64 3.14
C THR A 60 5.23 7.77 2.49
N ALA A 61 4.96 9.01 2.90
CA ALA A 61 5.75 10.18 2.52
C ALA A 61 6.92 10.36 3.48
N VAL A 62 8.14 10.39 2.94
CA VAL A 62 9.36 10.63 3.71
C VAL A 62 9.90 12.01 3.36
N GLY A 63 9.68 12.97 4.24
CA GLY A 63 10.17 14.34 4.10
C GLY A 63 11.55 14.51 4.72
N PHE A 64 12.41 15.28 4.06
CA PHE A 64 13.78 15.57 4.54
C PHE A 64 13.96 17.03 4.96
N GLY A 65 12.86 17.78 5.05
CA GLY A 65 12.87 19.20 5.42
C GLY A 65 13.69 20.05 4.43
N ASP A 66 14.35 21.07 4.94
CA ASP A 66 15.09 22.05 4.13
C ASP A 66 16.50 21.58 3.70
N ARG A 67 16.78 20.30 3.74
CA ARG A 67 18.09 19.73 3.38
C ARG A 67 18.34 19.81 1.86
N LYS A 68 18.79 20.97 1.39
CA LYS A 68 19.05 21.25 -0.04
C LYS A 68 20.22 20.44 -0.61
N ALA A 69 21.13 19.94 0.22
CA ALA A 69 22.34 19.23 -0.19
C ALA A 69 22.09 17.78 -0.65
N ILE A 70 20.90 17.20 -0.41
CA ILE A 70 20.62 15.84 -0.84
C ILE A 70 20.28 15.84 -2.33
N GLN A 71 21.11 15.16 -3.13
CA GLN A 71 20.90 15.00 -4.56
C GLN A 71 19.83 13.92 -4.85
N GLY A 72 19.18 14.02 -6.03
CA GLY A 72 18.17 13.06 -6.47
C GLY A 72 16.82 13.16 -5.74
N MET A 73 16.67 14.14 -4.85
CA MET A 73 15.43 14.33 -4.10
C MET A 73 14.47 15.25 -4.84
N GLY A 74 13.28 14.76 -5.10
CA GLY A 74 12.18 15.53 -5.69
C GLY A 74 11.19 16.05 -4.65
N TYR A 75 9.94 16.17 -5.06
CA TYR A 75 8.83 16.62 -4.25
C TYR A 75 7.86 15.47 -3.95
N TYR A 76 7.20 15.47 -2.80
CA TYR A 76 6.23 14.44 -2.44
C TYR A 76 4.80 14.96 -2.22
N CYS A 77 4.61 16.28 -2.18
CA CYS A 77 3.29 16.91 -2.01
C CYS A 77 3.10 18.11 -2.96
N SER A 78 2.00 18.82 -2.82
CA SER A 78 1.69 20.05 -3.60
C SER A 78 2.45 21.28 -3.12
N THR A 79 3.02 21.25 -1.92
CA THR A 79 3.92 22.26 -1.40
C THR A 79 5.35 22.00 -1.84
N GLU A 80 6.23 22.98 -1.77
CA GLU A 80 7.66 22.84 -2.14
C GLU A 80 8.45 21.94 -1.16
N GLN A 81 7.77 21.04 -0.46
CA GLN A 81 8.42 20.12 0.47
C GLN A 81 9.13 19.00 -0.28
N ARG A 82 10.43 18.89 -0.02
CA ARG A 82 11.30 17.90 -0.66
C ARG A 82 11.30 16.58 0.12
N GLY A 83 11.28 15.49 -0.64
CA GLY A 83 11.22 14.15 -0.09
C GLY A 83 10.95 13.10 -1.14
N MET A 84 10.48 11.95 -0.70
CA MET A 84 10.09 10.85 -1.57
C MET A 84 8.81 10.18 -1.06
N LEU A 85 8.12 9.53 -1.96
CA LEU A 85 7.05 8.58 -1.66
C LEU A 85 7.65 7.18 -1.65
N VAL A 86 7.40 6.43 -0.60
CA VAL A 86 7.80 5.03 -0.46
C VAL A 86 6.53 4.21 -0.43
N HIS A 87 6.28 3.45 -1.50
CA HIS A 87 5.19 2.48 -1.57
C HIS A 87 5.71 1.11 -1.17
N SER A 88 5.13 0.51 -0.15
CA SER A 88 5.60 -0.74 0.41
C SER A 88 4.48 -1.78 0.43
N CYS A 89 4.82 -3.02 0.10
CA CYS A 89 3.99 -4.19 0.31
C CYS A 89 4.65 -5.09 1.36
N ILE A 90 3.95 -5.33 2.45
CA ILE A 90 4.42 -6.11 3.59
C ILE A 90 3.60 -7.40 3.68
N ALA A 91 4.29 -8.54 3.81
CA ALA A 91 3.65 -9.81 4.13
C ALA A 91 3.25 -9.86 5.60
N VAL A 92 2.01 -10.22 5.85
CA VAL A 92 1.46 -10.40 7.20
C VAL A 92 0.65 -11.70 7.20
N THR A 93 0.75 -12.51 8.24
CA THR A 93 -0.11 -13.70 8.38
C THR A 93 -1.55 -13.29 8.67
N ASP A 94 -2.50 -14.21 8.49
CA ASP A 94 -3.90 -14.03 8.87
C ASP A 94 -4.10 -13.81 10.38
N GLN A 95 -3.12 -14.21 11.22
CA GLN A 95 -3.10 -13.88 12.64
C GLN A 95 -2.49 -12.50 12.96
N GLY A 96 -2.06 -11.74 11.93
CA GLY A 96 -1.52 -10.40 12.08
C GLY A 96 -0.01 -10.33 12.39
N ILE A 97 0.76 -11.39 12.13
CA ILE A 97 2.21 -11.41 12.35
C ILE A 97 2.94 -10.89 11.11
N PRO A 98 3.70 -9.79 11.17
CA PRO A 98 4.46 -9.29 10.04
C PRO A 98 5.67 -10.17 9.75
N LEU A 99 5.84 -10.58 8.51
CA LEU A 99 6.94 -11.44 8.06
C LEU A 99 8.07 -10.67 7.39
N GLY A 100 7.74 -9.60 6.66
CA GLY A 100 8.73 -8.74 6.00
C GLY A 100 8.18 -8.03 4.76
N ILE A 101 9.07 -7.35 4.05
CA ILE A 101 8.75 -6.63 2.81
C ILE A 101 8.80 -7.61 1.65
N ILE A 102 7.75 -7.63 0.81
CA ILE A 102 7.70 -8.38 -0.45
C ILE A 102 8.16 -7.49 -1.60
N TYR A 103 7.62 -6.26 -1.65
CA TYR A 103 7.92 -5.27 -2.68
C TYR A 103 7.99 -3.88 -2.09
N GLN A 104 8.87 -3.06 -2.64
CA GLN A 104 8.95 -1.65 -2.27
C GLN A 104 9.45 -0.81 -3.43
N GLU A 105 8.76 0.29 -3.66
CA GLU A 105 9.14 1.28 -4.66
C GLU A 105 9.31 2.66 -4.04
N THR A 106 10.25 3.45 -4.58
CA THR A 106 10.45 4.83 -4.15
C THR A 106 10.29 5.75 -5.34
N ASN A 107 9.39 6.71 -5.20
CA ASN A 107 9.09 7.69 -6.24
C ASN A 107 9.28 9.12 -5.73
N THR A 108 9.78 9.97 -6.61
CA THR A 108 9.86 11.42 -6.39
C THR A 108 9.21 12.13 -7.57
N ARG A 109 8.66 13.32 -7.33
CA ARG A 109 8.19 14.20 -8.41
C ARG A 109 9.27 15.22 -8.73
N GLU A 110 9.50 15.50 -10.01
CA GLU A 110 10.43 16.55 -10.44
C GLU A 110 9.93 17.94 -10.03
N LYS A 111 8.61 18.12 -9.98
CA LYS A 111 7.94 19.37 -9.60
C LYS A 111 6.90 19.10 -8.51
N PRO A 112 6.54 20.11 -7.71
CA PRO A 112 5.39 19.99 -6.81
C PRO A 112 4.15 19.54 -7.56
N LYS A 113 3.26 18.82 -6.89
CA LYS A 113 2.02 18.32 -7.50
C LYS A 113 1.23 19.49 -8.09
N ASP A 114 1.00 19.44 -9.39
CA ASP A 114 0.21 20.43 -10.10
C ASP A 114 -1.29 20.12 -9.90
N ASP A 115 -1.94 20.92 -9.08
CA ASP A 115 -3.38 20.82 -8.82
C ASP A 115 -4.23 21.64 -9.81
N SER A 116 -3.59 22.39 -10.75
CA SER A 116 -4.30 23.22 -11.74
C SER A 116 -4.94 22.41 -12.86
N GLN A 117 -4.55 21.15 -13.04
CA GLN A 117 -5.07 20.29 -14.08
C GLN A 117 -6.55 19.95 -13.86
N THR A 118 -7.32 20.02 -14.94
CA THR A 118 -8.74 19.65 -14.91
C THR A 118 -8.94 18.17 -14.61
N LYS A 119 -10.12 17.82 -14.07
CA LYS A 119 -10.48 16.41 -13.83
C LYS A 119 -10.42 15.56 -15.12
N GLU A 120 -10.72 16.15 -16.25
CA GLU A 120 -10.68 15.49 -17.56
C GLU A 120 -9.25 15.18 -18.00
N GLN A 121 -8.33 16.14 -17.86
CA GLN A 121 -6.91 15.94 -18.13
C GLN A 121 -6.30 14.84 -17.25
N LYS A 122 -6.65 14.84 -15.94
CA LYS A 122 -6.21 13.79 -15.01
C LYS A 122 -6.79 12.41 -15.37
N ARG A 123 -8.02 12.35 -15.89
CA ARG A 123 -8.70 11.10 -16.29
C ARG A 123 -8.17 10.51 -17.60
N SER A 124 -7.80 11.37 -18.59
CA SER A 124 -7.36 10.93 -19.92
C SER A 124 -5.94 10.33 -19.94
N ARG A 125 -5.15 10.53 -18.90
CA ARG A 125 -3.80 9.95 -18.81
C ARG A 125 -3.86 8.42 -18.80
N PRO A 126 -2.90 7.75 -19.45
CA PRO A 126 -2.66 6.31 -19.24
C PRO A 126 -2.50 5.99 -17.77
N ILE A 127 -2.82 4.76 -17.37
CA ILE A 127 -2.74 4.37 -15.96
C ILE A 127 -1.29 4.40 -15.45
N GLU A 128 -0.34 4.09 -16.32
CA GLU A 128 1.10 4.07 -16.05
C GLU A 128 1.66 5.46 -15.68
N GLU A 129 1.00 6.52 -16.13
CA GLU A 129 1.34 7.91 -15.80
C GLU A 129 0.64 8.42 -14.53
N LYS A 130 -0.26 7.62 -13.96
CA LYS A 130 -1.00 8.00 -12.77
C LYS A 130 -0.28 7.52 -11.51
N GLU A 131 -0.37 8.31 -10.45
CA GLU A 131 0.19 7.93 -9.15
C GLU A 131 -0.39 6.62 -8.58
N ASN A 132 -1.60 6.26 -9.01
CA ASN A 132 -2.25 5.01 -8.60
C ASN A 132 -1.59 3.76 -9.21
N PHE A 133 -0.78 3.92 -10.26
CA PHE A 133 -0.12 2.80 -10.93
C PHE A 133 0.74 1.97 -9.97
N ARG A 134 1.37 2.61 -9.00
CA ARG A 134 2.18 1.92 -7.97
C ARG A 134 1.43 0.81 -7.22
N TRP A 135 0.10 0.97 -7.02
CA TRP A 135 -0.72 -0.06 -6.37
C TRP A 135 -0.87 -1.31 -7.25
N LEU A 136 -1.07 -1.09 -8.54
CA LEU A 136 -1.16 -2.13 -9.56
C LEU A 136 0.18 -2.86 -9.70
N GLU A 137 1.25 -2.13 -9.87
CA GLU A 137 2.60 -2.67 -10.01
C GLU A 137 3.02 -3.45 -8.76
N SER A 138 2.71 -2.94 -7.58
CA SER A 138 2.96 -3.64 -6.32
C SER A 138 2.20 -4.97 -6.24
N MET A 139 0.94 -5.04 -6.73
CA MET A 139 0.20 -6.30 -6.81
C MET A 139 0.86 -7.27 -7.80
N ARG A 140 1.21 -6.84 -9.01
CA ARG A 140 1.91 -7.66 -10.03
C ARG A 140 3.20 -8.24 -9.47
N GLU A 141 4.05 -7.38 -8.94
CA GLU A 141 5.36 -7.75 -8.41
C GLU A 141 5.26 -8.68 -7.19
N THR A 142 4.23 -8.49 -6.36
CA THR A 142 3.94 -9.40 -5.27
C THR A 142 3.58 -10.79 -5.79
N LEU A 143 2.67 -10.89 -6.74
CA LEU A 143 2.23 -12.16 -7.31
C LEU A 143 3.39 -12.90 -8.01
N LEU A 144 4.29 -12.17 -8.69
CA LEU A 144 5.46 -12.75 -9.35
C LEU A 144 6.47 -13.34 -8.35
N ARG A 145 6.59 -12.77 -7.16
CA ARG A 145 7.56 -13.20 -6.14
C ARG A 145 7.03 -14.31 -5.24
N MET A 146 5.73 -14.43 -5.16
CA MET A 146 5.10 -15.36 -4.23
C MET A 146 4.99 -16.78 -4.81
N PRO A 147 5.15 -17.83 -3.99
CA PRO A 147 4.85 -19.19 -4.39
C PRO A 147 3.38 -19.34 -4.81
N ALA A 148 3.14 -20.09 -5.89
CA ALA A 148 1.81 -20.25 -6.47
C ALA A 148 0.83 -21.05 -5.60
N ASP A 149 1.34 -21.83 -4.67
CA ASP A 149 0.60 -22.71 -3.75
C ASP A 149 0.17 -21.99 -2.46
N ILE A 150 0.62 -20.76 -2.24
CA ILE A 150 0.28 -20.00 -1.04
C ILE A 150 -0.82 -18.98 -1.35
N PRO A 151 -2.00 -19.07 -0.68
CA PRO A 151 -3.08 -18.13 -0.88
C PRO A 151 -2.68 -16.71 -0.44
N ILE A 152 -2.83 -15.73 -1.35
CA ILE A 152 -2.50 -14.33 -1.11
C ILE A 152 -3.75 -13.49 -1.19
N LEU A 153 -3.90 -12.58 -0.23
CA LEU A 153 -4.90 -11.52 -0.24
C LEU A 153 -4.20 -10.15 -0.28
N THR A 154 -4.27 -9.46 -1.41
CA THR A 154 -3.79 -8.08 -1.52
C THR A 154 -4.69 -7.14 -0.73
N VAL A 155 -4.14 -6.39 0.21
CA VAL A 155 -4.89 -5.48 1.07
C VAL A 155 -4.47 -4.04 0.78
N CYS A 156 -5.43 -3.21 0.38
CA CYS A 156 -5.20 -1.81 0.04
C CYS A 156 -6.16 -0.88 0.79
N ASP A 157 -5.69 0.33 1.03
CA ASP A 157 -6.56 1.40 1.50
C ASP A 157 -7.42 1.97 0.35
N ARG A 158 -8.07 3.12 0.60
CA ARG A 158 -8.92 3.82 -0.38
C ARG A 158 -8.19 4.30 -1.65
N GLU A 159 -6.87 4.39 -1.64
CA GLU A 159 -6.10 4.79 -2.83
C GLU A 159 -6.06 3.68 -3.88
N GLY A 160 -6.27 2.41 -3.47
CA GLY A 160 -6.45 1.27 -4.36
C GLY A 160 -7.85 1.20 -5.02
N ASP A 161 -8.78 2.11 -4.67
CA ASP A 161 -10.16 2.10 -5.16
C ASP A 161 -10.30 2.70 -6.59
N PHE A 162 -9.77 2.04 -7.60
CA PHE A 162 -9.91 2.41 -9.01
C PHE A 162 -10.19 1.19 -9.91
N TYR A 163 -10.90 1.44 -11.01
CA TYR A 163 -11.44 0.36 -11.86
C TYR A 163 -10.35 -0.52 -12.46
N GLU A 164 -9.26 0.07 -12.93
CA GLU A 164 -8.14 -0.64 -13.56
C GLU A 164 -7.55 -1.69 -12.63
N PHE A 165 -7.50 -1.41 -11.31
CA PHE A 165 -7.06 -2.39 -10.31
C PHE A 165 -7.99 -3.61 -10.26
N PHE A 166 -9.31 -3.39 -10.21
CA PHE A 166 -10.29 -4.48 -10.16
C PHE A 166 -10.27 -5.32 -11.44
N SER A 167 -10.14 -4.67 -12.60
CA SER A 167 -10.07 -5.34 -13.89
C SER A 167 -8.86 -6.26 -13.95
N GLU A 168 -7.70 -5.76 -13.60
CA GLU A 168 -6.47 -6.53 -13.67
C GLU A 168 -6.40 -7.63 -12.59
N ALA A 169 -6.87 -7.35 -11.39
CA ALA A 169 -6.98 -8.37 -10.36
C ALA A 169 -7.88 -9.54 -10.81
N ALA A 170 -8.97 -9.25 -11.55
CA ALA A 170 -9.81 -10.28 -12.12
C ALA A 170 -9.09 -11.10 -13.22
N ASP A 171 -8.35 -10.42 -14.11
CA ASP A 171 -7.57 -11.07 -15.17
C ASP A 171 -6.47 -11.98 -14.60
N LEU A 172 -5.82 -11.54 -13.53
CA LEU A 172 -4.79 -12.28 -12.82
C LEU A 172 -5.35 -13.31 -11.83
N LYS A 173 -6.67 -13.35 -11.63
CA LYS A 173 -7.36 -14.16 -10.60
C LYS A 173 -6.81 -13.89 -9.19
N ALA A 174 -6.41 -12.67 -8.93
CA ALA A 174 -5.87 -12.23 -7.67
C ALA A 174 -6.99 -11.94 -6.66
N ASN A 175 -6.80 -12.38 -5.41
CA ASN A 175 -7.70 -11.99 -4.34
C ASN A 175 -7.28 -10.63 -3.78
N PHE A 176 -8.25 -9.78 -3.49
CA PHE A 176 -7.98 -8.47 -2.92
C PHE A 176 -9.05 -8.01 -1.92
N LEU A 177 -8.64 -7.18 -0.98
CA LEU A 177 -9.47 -6.47 -0.03
C LEU A 177 -9.15 -4.98 -0.10
N ILE A 178 -10.08 -4.17 -0.60
CA ILE A 178 -9.88 -2.74 -0.80
C ILE A 178 -10.97 -1.95 -0.10
N ARG A 179 -10.58 -0.93 0.65
CA ARG A 179 -11.53 0.02 1.22
C ARG A 179 -12.07 0.93 0.11
N ILE A 180 -13.33 0.75 -0.27
CA ILE A 180 -13.96 1.57 -1.30
C ILE A 180 -14.39 2.94 -0.74
N VAL A 181 -14.28 3.98 -1.59
CA VAL A 181 -14.77 5.34 -1.34
C VAL A 181 -15.73 5.81 -2.42
N GLN A 182 -15.67 5.19 -3.60
CA GLN A 182 -16.50 5.60 -4.72
C GLN A 182 -17.82 4.82 -4.72
N ASN A 183 -18.94 5.54 -4.68
CA ASN A 183 -20.26 4.95 -4.81
C ASN A 183 -20.55 4.62 -6.28
N ARG A 184 -19.94 3.54 -6.78
CA ARG A 184 -20.04 3.10 -8.18
C ARG A 184 -21.41 2.57 -8.54
N MET A 185 -21.69 2.61 -9.83
CA MET A 185 -22.79 1.83 -10.42
C MET A 185 -22.42 0.35 -10.41
N VAL A 186 -23.34 -0.47 -9.96
CA VAL A 186 -23.29 -1.93 -9.97
C VAL A 186 -24.53 -2.46 -10.67
N ASP A 187 -24.83 -3.73 -10.51
CA ASP A 187 -25.96 -4.40 -11.15
C ASP A 187 -27.21 -3.52 -11.27
N ASP A 188 -27.89 -3.58 -12.39
CA ASP A 188 -29.14 -2.89 -12.69
C ASP A 188 -29.12 -1.34 -12.56
N GLY A 189 -27.94 -0.74 -12.64
CA GLY A 189 -27.78 0.71 -12.56
C GLY A 189 -27.92 1.30 -11.18
N LYS A 190 -27.87 0.48 -10.14
CA LYS A 190 -27.92 0.91 -8.75
C LYS A 190 -26.54 1.29 -8.22
N LYS A 191 -26.52 2.01 -7.11
CA LYS A 191 -25.30 2.42 -6.43
C LYS A 191 -24.87 1.39 -5.39
N ILE A 192 -23.57 1.06 -5.34
CA ILE A 192 -23.02 0.00 -4.48
C ILE A 192 -23.37 0.18 -2.99
N PHE A 193 -23.32 1.41 -2.47
CA PHE A 193 -23.67 1.65 -1.06
C PHE A 193 -25.16 1.46 -0.79
N HIS A 194 -26.02 1.81 -1.74
CA HIS A 194 -27.46 1.54 -1.61
C HIS A 194 -27.74 0.05 -1.61
N GLU A 195 -27.11 -0.70 -2.51
CA GLU A 195 -27.27 -2.16 -2.60
C GLU A 195 -26.78 -2.89 -1.35
N LEU A 196 -25.66 -2.44 -0.78
CA LEU A 196 -25.17 -3.01 0.47
C LEU A 196 -26.07 -2.70 1.66
N CYS A 197 -26.49 -1.44 1.83
CA CYS A 197 -27.35 -1.03 2.93
C CYS A 197 -28.76 -1.67 2.88
N SER A 198 -29.27 -1.99 1.67
CA SER A 198 -30.55 -2.66 1.50
C SER A 198 -30.48 -4.19 1.57
N SER A 199 -29.28 -4.77 1.62
CA SER A 199 -29.11 -6.21 1.77
C SER A 199 -29.35 -6.64 3.23
N PRO A 200 -29.75 -7.90 3.48
CA PRO A 200 -29.92 -8.39 4.85
C PRO A 200 -28.59 -8.36 5.62
N VAL A 201 -28.68 -8.26 6.94
CA VAL A 201 -27.52 -8.40 7.83
C VAL A 201 -26.95 -9.80 7.66
N ALA A 202 -25.69 -9.89 7.27
CA ALA A 202 -24.98 -11.16 7.07
C ALA A 202 -24.43 -11.72 8.39
N GLY A 203 -24.18 -10.86 9.36
CA GLY A 203 -23.72 -11.24 10.68
C GLY A 203 -23.37 -10.04 11.56
N SER A 204 -22.98 -10.31 12.79
CA SER A 204 -22.59 -9.30 13.77
C SER A 204 -21.24 -9.65 14.39
N MET A 205 -20.45 -8.65 14.71
CA MET A 205 -19.18 -8.81 15.42
C MET A 205 -19.02 -7.75 16.50
N VAL A 206 -18.27 -8.08 17.54
CA VAL A 206 -17.89 -7.11 18.56
C VAL A 206 -16.48 -6.61 18.27
N VAL A 207 -16.36 -5.32 18.04
CA VAL A 207 -15.07 -4.66 17.75
C VAL A 207 -14.68 -3.82 18.96
N ARG A 208 -13.45 -4.03 19.44
CA ARG A 208 -12.88 -3.19 20.49
C ARG A 208 -12.30 -1.92 19.86
N MET A 209 -12.97 -0.81 20.11
CA MET A 209 -12.48 0.53 19.70
C MET A 209 -11.45 1.02 20.72
N SER A 210 -10.29 1.42 20.23
CA SER A 210 -9.25 2.06 21.05
C SER A 210 -9.72 3.42 21.56
N ARG A 211 -9.07 3.89 22.65
CA ARG A 211 -9.27 5.25 23.16
C ARG A 211 -8.96 6.28 22.08
N ASN A 212 -9.85 7.25 21.89
CA ASN A 212 -9.57 8.44 21.09
C ASN A 212 -9.24 9.63 22.02
N PRO A 213 -7.95 9.97 22.20
CA PRO A 213 -7.55 11.03 23.12
C PRO A 213 -8.01 12.42 22.67
N ARG A 214 -8.19 12.64 21.34
CA ARG A 214 -8.58 13.94 20.80
C ARG A 214 -10.04 14.30 21.09
N GLU A 215 -10.90 13.28 21.13
CA GLU A 215 -12.33 13.43 21.39
C GLU A 215 -12.72 13.01 22.82
N HIS A 216 -11.73 12.73 23.67
CA HIS A 216 -11.92 12.25 25.06
C HIS A 216 -12.80 10.98 25.18
N ILE A 217 -12.84 10.15 24.12
CA ILE A 217 -13.64 8.93 24.10
C ILE A 217 -12.81 7.75 24.67
N PRO A 218 -13.27 7.06 25.73
CA PRO A 218 -12.57 5.91 26.28
C PRO A 218 -12.65 4.71 25.32
N SER A 219 -11.77 3.74 25.51
CA SER A 219 -11.89 2.45 24.81
C SER A 219 -13.21 1.79 25.16
N ARG A 220 -13.88 1.21 24.16
CA ARG A 220 -15.18 0.55 24.30
C ARG A 220 -15.35 -0.59 23.32
N ASN A 221 -16.20 -1.54 23.65
CA ASN A 221 -16.66 -2.55 22.71
C ASN A 221 -17.91 -2.04 21.98
N ILE A 222 -17.92 -2.17 20.66
CA ILE A 222 -19.06 -1.80 19.82
C ILE A 222 -19.52 -3.06 19.08
N LYS A 223 -20.80 -3.40 19.19
CA LYS A 223 -21.42 -4.39 18.32
C LYS A 223 -21.65 -3.74 16.96
N MET A 224 -21.14 -4.37 15.91
CA MET A 224 -21.29 -3.93 14.52
C MET A 224 -21.98 -5.04 13.73
N ASP A 225 -23.02 -4.68 13.01
CA ASP A 225 -23.62 -5.56 12.01
C ASP A 225 -22.93 -5.34 10.68
N TYR A 226 -22.70 -6.42 9.92
CA TYR A 226 -22.12 -6.31 8.59
C TYR A 226 -23.05 -6.91 7.54
N HIS A 227 -22.99 -6.33 6.35
CA HIS A 227 -23.71 -6.75 5.17
C HIS A 227 -22.73 -7.29 4.14
N CYS A 228 -23.14 -8.29 3.38
CA CYS A 228 -22.35 -8.88 2.33
C CYS A 228 -23.22 -9.12 1.10
N LYS A 229 -22.74 -8.69 -0.06
CA LYS A 229 -23.45 -8.91 -1.33
C LYS A 229 -22.44 -9.07 -2.47
N LYS A 230 -22.64 -10.06 -3.32
CA LYS A 230 -21.91 -10.17 -4.57
C LYS A 230 -22.48 -9.18 -5.57
N VAL A 231 -21.62 -8.38 -6.20
CA VAL A 231 -22.00 -7.36 -7.18
C VAL A 231 -21.06 -7.41 -8.39
N THR A 232 -21.55 -6.92 -9.54
CA THR A 232 -20.74 -6.71 -10.73
C THR A 232 -20.36 -5.24 -10.83
N ILE A 233 -19.07 -4.96 -10.90
CA ILE A 233 -18.56 -3.60 -11.08
C ILE A 233 -18.35 -3.35 -12.56
N TYR A 234 -19.06 -2.36 -13.12
CA TYR A 234 -18.94 -2.00 -14.53
C TYR A 234 -17.84 -0.99 -14.77
N ARG A 235 -17.22 -1.09 -15.95
CA ARG A 235 -16.28 -0.09 -16.42
C ARG A 235 -16.93 1.29 -16.44
N PRO A 236 -16.29 2.33 -15.88
CA PRO A 236 -16.82 3.68 -15.95
C PRO A 236 -16.99 4.12 -17.40
N GLN A 237 -18.18 4.54 -17.78
CA GLN A 237 -18.41 5.11 -19.12
C GLN A 237 -17.66 6.45 -19.16
N ARG A 238 -16.77 6.60 -20.14
CA ARG A 238 -16.14 7.89 -20.45
C ARG A 238 -17.26 8.77 -21.04
N ARG A 239 -17.69 9.76 -20.27
CA ARG A 239 -18.51 10.86 -20.80
C ARG A 239 -17.60 11.94 -21.32
#